data_b130040a75bff74f08c1fafafe6ff522
#
_entry.id   b130040a75bff74f08c1fafafe6ff522
#
_cell.length_a   1.000
_cell.length_b   1.000
_cell.length_c   1.000
_cell.angle_alpha   90.00
_cell.angle_beta   90.00
_cell.angle_gamma   90.00
#
_symmetry.space_group_name_H-M   'P 1'
#
loop_
_entity.id
_entity.type
_entity.pdbx_description
1 polymer ?
#
loop_
_entity_poly.entity_id
_entity_poly.type
_entity_poly.pdbx_seq_one_letter_code
_entity_poly.pdbx_strand_id
1 'polypeptide(L)'
;MPKSFKDYEHEGWNAKASQYERVSLPLTRQGFEPILTSFGDLRGKKLLDVCTGPGHLAGEAVARGALVDAVDLSEAMVREAKGRFSGIRFMEGDAEALPYGDVSFDAVACCFGLLHLPNPAQGVHEAYRVLKRGGRYSVTLWNGPERGGDLFVPLLCRGWRSRVLRCR
;
A
#
# COMPACT_ATOMS: atom_id res chain seq x y z
N MET A 1 -2.93 1.98 -30.18
CA MET A 1 -1.70 2.41 -29.50
C MET A 1 -1.21 1.27 -28.61
N PRO A 2 0.09 1.09 -28.40
CA PRO A 2 0.56 0.09 -27.44
C PRO A 2 0.03 0.43 -26.05
N LYS A 3 -0.32 -0.61 -25.25
CA LYS A 3 -0.76 -0.44 -23.88
C LYS A 3 0.34 0.15 -23.02
N SER A 4 0.01 1.05 -22.11
CA SER A 4 0.94 1.56 -21.10
C SER A 4 1.26 0.49 -20.05
N PHE A 5 2.35 0.69 -19.28
CA PHE A 5 2.66 -0.17 -18.14
C PHE A 5 1.49 -0.20 -17.12
N LYS A 6 0.85 0.96 -16.90
CA LYS A 6 -0.31 1.07 -16.00
C LYS A 6 -1.49 0.21 -16.48
N ASP A 7 -1.75 0.19 -17.80
CA ASP A 7 -2.83 -0.64 -18.35
C ASP A 7 -2.53 -2.13 -18.16
N TYR A 8 -1.27 -2.55 -18.32
CA TYR A 8 -0.83 -3.92 -18.06
C TYR A 8 -1.04 -4.33 -16.60
N GLU A 9 -0.63 -3.49 -15.66
CA GLU A 9 -0.80 -3.75 -14.23
C GLU A 9 -2.27 -3.80 -13.86
N HIS A 10 -3.08 -2.85 -14.34
CA HIS A 10 -4.53 -2.82 -14.10
C HIS A 10 -5.21 -4.10 -14.59
N GLU A 11 -5.01 -4.49 -15.85
CA GLU A 11 -5.58 -5.72 -16.39
C GLU A 11 -5.06 -6.98 -15.68
N GLY A 12 -3.76 -7.01 -15.40
CA GLY A 12 -3.12 -8.13 -14.71
C GLY A 12 -3.68 -8.37 -13.31
N TRP A 13 -3.88 -7.32 -12.54
CA TRP A 13 -4.44 -7.41 -11.20
C TRP A 13 -5.94 -7.72 -11.21
N ASN A 14 -6.70 -7.18 -12.16
CA ASN A 14 -8.10 -7.55 -12.35
C ASN A 14 -8.26 -9.04 -12.64
N ALA A 15 -7.41 -9.61 -13.50
CA ALA A 15 -7.45 -11.04 -13.82
C ALA A 15 -7.03 -11.95 -12.65
N LYS A 16 -6.17 -11.45 -11.75
CA LYS A 16 -5.63 -12.22 -10.62
C LYS A 16 -6.47 -12.12 -9.33
N ALA A 17 -7.43 -11.20 -9.26
CA ALA A 17 -8.13 -10.88 -8.02
C ALA A 17 -8.74 -12.11 -7.33
N SER A 18 -9.44 -12.98 -8.08
CA SER A 18 -10.08 -14.19 -7.54
C SER A 18 -9.09 -15.27 -7.07
N GLN A 19 -7.82 -15.20 -7.49
CA GLN A 19 -6.78 -16.16 -7.14
C GLN A 19 -5.79 -15.63 -6.10
N TYR A 20 -5.90 -14.35 -5.75
CA TYR A 20 -4.93 -13.66 -4.90
C TYR A 20 -4.71 -14.38 -3.56
N GLU A 21 -5.77 -14.82 -2.90
CA GLU A 21 -5.67 -15.51 -1.61
C GLU A 21 -4.83 -16.78 -1.67
N ARG A 22 -5.00 -17.55 -2.75
CA ARG A 22 -4.30 -18.82 -2.90
C ARG A 22 -2.84 -18.65 -3.30
N VAL A 23 -2.55 -17.65 -4.15
CA VAL A 23 -1.23 -17.52 -4.79
C VAL A 23 -0.36 -16.45 -4.11
N SER A 24 -0.89 -15.27 -3.87
CA SER A 24 -0.10 -14.11 -3.45
C SER A 24 -0.14 -13.87 -1.94
N LEU A 25 -1.30 -14.07 -1.31
CA LEU A 25 -1.50 -13.76 0.10
C LEU A 25 -0.53 -14.48 1.05
N PRO A 26 -0.20 -15.79 0.88
CA PRO A 26 0.73 -16.48 1.76
C PRO A 26 2.12 -15.80 1.82
N LEU A 27 2.52 -15.15 0.72
CA LEU A 27 3.78 -14.42 0.62
C LEU A 27 3.63 -12.99 1.17
N THR A 28 2.65 -12.24 0.67
CA THR A 28 2.49 -10.82 1.02
C THR A 28 2.10 -10.61 2.47
N ARG A 29 1.37 -11.55 3.08
CA ARG A 29 0.96 -11.50 4.48
C ARG A 29 2.14 -11.42 5.46
N GLN A 30 3.29 -11.96 5.09
CA GLN A 30 4.50 -11.86 5.90
C GLN A 30 4.93 -10.38 6.11
N GLY A 31 4.53 -9.48 5.21
CA GLY A 31 4.75 -8.02 5.29
C GLY A 31 3.84 -7.27 6.24
N PHE A 32 2.73 -7.85 6.66
CA PHE A 32 1.70 -7.12 7.40
C PHE A 32 2.17 -6.77 8.82
N GLU A 33 2.68 -7.75 9.55
CA GLU A 33 3.15 -7.53 10.93
C GLU A 33 4.25 -6.46 11.02
N PRO A 34 5.32 -6.52 10.22
CA PRO A 34 6.34 -5.47 10.21
C PRO A 34 5.80 -4.08 9.86
N ILE A 35 4.92 -3.98 8.84
CA ILE A 35 4.31 -2.69 8.48
C ILE A 35 3.50 -2.13 9.66
N LEU A 36 2.57 -2.91 10.20
CA LEU A 36 1.66 -2.44 11.24
C LEU A 36 2.39 -2.11 12.53
N THR A 37 3.37 -2.92 12.93
CA THR A 37 4.20 -2.68 14.11
C THR A 37 5.04 -1.41 13.96
N SER A 38 5.48 -1.06 12.74
CA SER A 38 6.25 0.15 12.47
C SER A 38 5.50 1.44 12.82
N PHE A 39 4.18 1.42 12.80
CA PHE A 39 3.34 2.57 13.13
C PHE A 39 3.15 2.77 14.65
N GLY A 40 3.44 1.76 15.46
CA GLY A 40 3.18 1.75 16.89
C GLY A 40 1.68 1.60 17.21
N ASP A 41 1.17 2.33 18.20
CA ASP A 41 -0.25 2.26 18.58
C ASP A 41 -1.12 2.87 17.46
N LEU A 42 -2.00 2.06 16.89
CA LEU A 42 -2.92 2.42 15.81
C LEU A 42 -4.32 2.81 16.29
N ARG A 43 -4.64 2.65 17.57
CA ARG A 43 -5.99 2.93 18.09
C ARG A 43 -6.42 4.36 17.81
N GLY A 44 -7.54 4.50 17.11
CA GLY A 44 -8.12 5.79 16.71
C GLY A 44 -7.32 6.57 15.67
N LYS A 45 -6.23 6.03 15.13
CA LYS A 45 -5.44 6.68 14.08
C LYS A 45 -6.02 6.41 12.71
N LYS A 46 -5.98 7.43 11.85
CA LYS A 46 -6.35 7.29 10.43
C LYS A 46 -5.20 6.68 9.65
N LEU A 47 -5.44 5.52 9.07
CA LEU A 47 -4.49 4.80 8.22
C LEU A 47 -5.02 4.71 6.79
N LEU A 48 -4.16 4.98 5.81
CA LEU A 48 -4.42 4.71 4.40
C LEU A 48 -3.61 3.49 3.98
N ASP A 49 -4.30 2.48 3.43
CA ASP A 49 -3.68 1.31 2.79
C ASP A 49 -3.68 1.50 1.27
N VAL A 50 -2.50 1.73 0.69
CA VAL A 50 -2.30 2.01 -0.73
C VAL A 50 -1.90 0.73 -1.45
N CYS A 51 -2.50 0.45 -2.61
CA CYS A 51 -2.41 -0.82 -3.31
C CYS A 51 -2.89 -1.97 -2.41
N THR A 52 -4.08 -1.78 -1.82
CA THR A 52 -4.62 -2.65 -0.76
C THR A 52 -4.91 -4.08 -1.22
N GLY A 53 -5.03 -4.32 -2.54
CA GLY A 53 -5.49 -5.58 -3.08
C GLY A 53 -6.85 -5.99 -2.50
N PRO A 54 -7.03 -7.26 -2.08
CA PRO A 54 -8.28 -7.71 -1.47
C PRO A 54 -8.48 -7.26 -0.01
N GLY A 55 -7.74 -6.27 0.48
CA GLY A 55 -8.00 -5.57 1.74
C GLY A 55 -7.47 -6.24 3.01
N HIS A 56 -6.61 -7.24 2.92
CA HIS A 56 -6.17 -8.01 4.10
C HIS A 56 -5.37 -7.18 5.10
N LEU A 57 -4.43 -6.34 4.64
CA LEU A 57 -3.67 -5.44 5.52
C LEU A 57 -4.60 -4.42 6.18
N ALA A 58 -5.54 -3.84 5.41
CA ALA A 58 -6.56 -2.94 5.92
C ALA A 58 -7.40 -3.60 7.03
N GLY A 59 -7.83 -4.85 6.84
CA GLY A 59 -8.57 -5.62 7.84
C GLY A 59 -7.77 -5.85 9.12
N GLU A 60 -6.48 -6.19 9.02
CA GLU A 60 -5.60 -6.35 10.19
C GLU A 60 -5.33 -5.01 10.91
N ALA A 61 -5.27 -3.89 10.17
CA ALA A 61 -5.15 -2.56 10.77
C ALA A 61 -6.41 -2.17 11.57
N VAL A 62 -7.61 -2.47 11.04
CA VAL A 62 -8.87 -2.27 11.78
C VAL A 62 -8.91 -3.11 13.04
N ALA A 63 -8.47 -4.37 13.00
CA ALA A 63 -8.39 -5.24 14.18
C ALA A 63 -7.47 -4.68 15.28
N ARG A 64 -6.53 -3.78 14.92
CA ARG A 64 -5.66 -3.03 15.85
C ARG A 64 -6.24 -1.65 16.24
N GLY A 65 -7.49 -1.37 15.87
CA GLY A 65 -8.20 -0.16 16.24
C GLY A 65 -7.96 1.05 15.34
N ALA A 66 -7.35 0.88 14.16
CA ALA A 66 -7.20 1.96 13.19
C ALA A 66 -8.53 2.31 12.51
N LEU A 67 -8.67 3.57 12.11
CA LEU A 67 -9.69 4.04 11.18
C LEU A 67 -9.09 3.99 9.77
N VAL A 68 -9.56 3.05 8.95
CA VAL A 68 -8.87 2.71 7.70
C VAL A 68 -9.66 3.14 6.47
N ASP A 69 -8.98 3.89 5.59
CA ASP A 69 -9.33 4.01 4.17
C ASP A 69 -8.35 3.18 3.36
N ALA A 70 -8.79 2.64 2.23
CA ALA A 70 -7.95 1.80 1.39
C ALA A 70 -8.22 2.04 -0.10
N VAL A 71 -7.16 2.00 -0.91
CA VAL A 71 -7.21 2.29 -2.34
C VAL A 71 -6.45 1.25 -3.15
N ASP A 72 -7.02 0.87 -4.28
CA ASP A 72 -6.36 0.01 -5.27
C ASP A 72 -6.72 0.47 -6.70
N LEU A 73 -5.82 0.27 -7.64
CA LEU A 73 -6.05 0.57 -9.05
C LEU A 73 -7.06 -0.40 -9.69
N SER A 74 -7.15 -1.63 -9.18
CA SER A 74 -7.99 -2.71 -9.70
C SER A 74 -9.37 -2.68 -9.07
N GLU A 75 -10.41 -2.42 -9.88
CA GLU A 75 -11.79 -2.52 -9.43
C GLU A 75 -12.18 -3.94 -8.98
N ALA A 76 -11.55 -4.97 -9.53
CA ALA A 76 -11.77 -6.35 -9.11
C ALA A 76 -11.22 -6.60 -7.69
N MET A 77 -10.03 -6.08 -7.37
CA MET A 77 -9.47 -6.12 -6.02
C MET A 77 -10.35 -5.38 -5.02
N VAL A 78 -10.78 -4.17 -5.37
CA VAL A 78 -11.68 -3.36 -4.53
C VAL A 78 -13.01 -4.09 -4.28
N ARG A 79 -13.56 -4.77 -5.28
CA ARG A 79 -14.78 -5.57 -5.13
C ARG A 79 -14.59 -6.74 -4.17
N GLU A 80 -13.49 -7.49 -4.28
CA GLU A 80 -13.14 -8.56 -3.36
C GLU A 80 -12.98 -8.02 -1.92
N ALA A 81 -12.29 -6.90 -1.75
CA ALA A 81 -12.07 -6.26 -0.46
C ALA A 81 -13.41 -5.84 0.20
N LYS A 82 -14.31 -5.20 -0.55
CA LYS A 82 -15.66 -4.81 -0.07
C LYS A 82 -16.51 -6.01 0.33
N GLY A 83 -16.39 -7.12 -0.39
CA GLY A 83 -17.12 -8.36 -0.08
C GLY A 83 -16.64 -9.04 1.21
N ARG A 84 -15.38 -8.81 1.57
CA ARG A 84 -14.71 -9.47 2.71
C ARG A 84 -14.76 -8.64 3.99
N PHE A 85 -14.55 -7.35 3.90
CA PHE A 85 -14.40 -6.46 5.06
C PHE A 85 -15.47 -5.37 5.04
N SER A 86 -16.46 -5.49 5.93
CA SER A 86 -17.43 -4.42 6.16
C SER A 86 -16.82 -3.32 7.04
N GLY A 87 -17.26 -2.07 6.82
CA GLY A 87 -16.84 -0.94 7.65
C GLY A 87 -15.51 -0.29 7.25
N ILE A 88 -14.82 -0.79 6.23
CA ILE A 88 -13.65 -0.15 5.63
C ILE A 88 -14.07 0.56 4.34
N ARG A 89 -13.58 1.79 4.16
CA ARG A 89 -13.81 2.55 2.94
C ARG A 89 -12.81 2.13 1.87
N PHE A 90 -13.22 1.22 1.00
CA PHE A 90 -12.43 0.82 -0.17
C PHE A 90 -12.82 1.64 -1.39
N MET A 91 -11.81 2.17 -2.10
CA MET A 91 -12.00 2.97 -3.32
C MET A 91 -11.07 2.49 -4.42
N GLU A 92 -11.55 2.54 -5.66
CA GLU A 92 -10.69 2.50 -6.82
C GLU A 92 -9.92 3.82 -6.93
N GLY A 93 -8.62 3.75 -7.20
CA GLY A 93 -7.79 4.94 -7.32
C GLY A 93 -6.35 4.63 -7.64
N ASP A 94 -5.68 5.66 -8.14
CA ASP A 94 -4.28 5.62 -8.55
C ASP A 94 -3.37 6.07 -7.39
N ALA A 95 -2.41 5.24 -7.04
CA ALA A 95 -1.40 5.56 -6.02
C ALA A 95 -0.50 6.75 -6.42
N GLU A 96 -0.40 7.05 -7.71
CA GLU A 96 0.34 8.22 -8.23
C GLU A 96 -0.50 9.52 -8.22
N ALA A 97 -1.80 9.43 -7.90
CA ALA A 97 -2.74 10.55 -7.80
C ALA A 97 -3.83 10.22 -6.78
N LEU A 98 -3.46 10.12 -5.50
CA LEU A 98 -4.37 9.68 -4.43
C LEU A 98 -5.57 10.61 -4.29
N PRO A 99 -6.82 10.06 -4.24
CA PRO A 99 -8.05 10.84 -4.18
C PRO A 99 -8.35 11.37 -2.78
N TYR A 100 -7.31 11.87 -2.10
CA TYR A 100 -7.39 12.40 -0.74
C TYR A 100 -6.73 13.77 -0.65
N GLY A 101 -7.23 14.61 0.25
CA GLY A 101 -6.63 15.91 0.56
C GLY A 101 -5.29 15.76 1.29
N ASP A 102 -4.50 16.82 1.28
CA ASP A 102 -3.24 16.90 2.01
C ASP A 102 -3.45 16.69 3.52
N VAL A 103 -2.44 16.15 4.20
CA VAL A 103 -2.37 16.10 5.68
C VAL A 103 -3.59 15.38 6.30
N SER A 104 -4.06 14.28 5.67
CA SER A 104 -5.29 13.58 6.05
C SER A 104 -5.07 12.38 6.97
N PHE A 105 -3.90 11.70 6.89
CA PHE A 105 -3.65 10.42 7.55
C PHE A 105 -2.49 10.46 8.55
N ASP A 106 -2.61 9.69 9.63
CA ASP A 106 -1.56 9.52 10.64
C ASP A 106 -0.52 8.48 10.18
N ALA A 107 -0.95 7.52 9.33
CA ALA A 107 -0.12 6.46 8.77
C ALA A 107 -0.53 6.16 7.33
N VAL A 108 0.45 5.84 6.48
CA VAL A 108 0.24 5.30 5.13
C VAL A 108 1.03 4.01 5.00
N ALA A 109 0.37 2.97 4.52
CA ALA A 109 0.97 1.67 4.24
C ALA A 109 0.95 1.39 2.73
N CYS A 110 1.97 0.68 2.22
CA CYS A 110 1.96 0.10 0.89
C CYS A 110 2.70 -1.25 0.93
N CYS A 111 1.94 -2.34 0.92
CA CYS A 111 2.50 -3.68 1.04
C CYS A 111 2.73 -4.29 -0.35
N PHE A 112 3.98 -4.33 -0.80
CA PHE A 112 4.42 -4.83 -2.12
C PHE A 112 3.79 -4.14 -3.34
N GLY A 113 3.08 -3.02 -3.15
CA GLY A 113 2.42 -2.32 -4.24
C GLY A 113 3.35 -1.37 -5.01
N LEU A 114 4.34 -0.77 -4.35
CA LEU A 114 5.15 0.31 -4.92
C LEU A 114 5.91 -0.10 -6.21
N LEU A 115 6.28 -1.37 -6.34
CA LEU A 115 6.99 -1.89 -7.52
C LEU A 115 6.10 -2.02 -8.78
N HIS A 116 4.80 -1.93 -8.62
CA HIS A 116 3.80 -1.99 -9.69
C HIS A 116 3.41 -0.61 -10.24
N LEU A 117 3.98 0.46 -9.70
CA LEU A 117 3.72 1.82 -10.18
C LEU A 117 4.64 2.18 -11.35
N PRO A 118 4.14 2.79 -12.42
CA PRO A 118 4.97 3.36 -13.50
C PRO A 118 5.99 4.36 -12.98
N ASN A 119 5.62 5.18 -12.02
CA ASN A 119 6.49 6.14 -11.37
C ASN A 119 6.44 5.97 -9.83
N PRO A 120 7.22 5.05 -9.25
CA PRO A 120 7.23 4.82 -7.81
C PRO A 120 7.57 6.08 -6.98
N ALA A 121 8.39 6.98 -7.53
CA ALA A 121 8.72 8.25 -6.85
C ALA A 121 7.50 9.14 -6.69
N GLN A 122 6.59 9.18 -7.67
CA GLN A 122 5.33 9.90 -7.59
C GLN A 122 4.40 9.28 -6.53
N GLY A 123 4.31 7.94 -6.48
CA GLY A 123 3.54 7.26 -5.43
C GLY A 123 4.04 7.57 -4.02
N VAL A 124 5.39 7.62 -3.84
CA VAL A 124 5.99 8.06 -2.58
C VAL A 124 5.64 9.51 -2.27
N HIS A 125 5.70 10.40 -3.26
CA HIS A 125 5.33 11.81 -3.10
C HIS A 125 3.87 11.96 -2.65
N GLU A 126 2.94 11.25 -3.27
CA GLU A 126 1.53 11.25 -2.91
C GLU A 126 1.29 10.72 -1.49
N ALA A 127 1.99 9.62 -1.10
CA ALA A 127 1.93 9.10 0.26
C ALA A 127 2.36 10.16 1.28
N TYR A 128 3.40 10.94 0.97
CA TYR A 128 3.82 12.07 1.83
C TYR A 128 2.85 13.23 1.84
N ARG A 129 2.27 13.58 0.69
CA ARG A 129 1.30 14.68 0.58
C ARG A 129 0.10 14.46 1.50
N VAL A 130 -0.40 13.23 1.53
CA VAL A 130 -1.58 12.89 2.35
C VAL A 130 -1.25 12.63 3.83
N LEU A 131 0.03 12.49 4.20
CA LEU A 131 0.45 12.29 5.59
C LEU A 131 0.39 13.58 6.40
N LYS A 132 -0.11 13.48 7.63
CA LYS A 132 0.00 14.53 8.64
C LYS A 132 1.45 14.74 9.06
N ARG A 133 1.74 15.93 9.61
CA ARG A 133 3.07 16.20 10.22
C ARG A 133 3.32 15.17 11.33
N GLY A 134 4.49 14.51 11.27
CA GLY A 134 4.84 13.42 12.20
C GLY A 134 4.23 12.07 11.87
N GLY A 135 3.39 11.99 10.83
CA GLY A 135 2.88 10.74 10.29
C GLY A 135 4.00 9.84 9.73
N ARG A 136 3.69 8.58 9.51
CA ARG A 136 4.66 7.58 9.06
C ARG A 136 4.18 6.91 7.77
N TYR A 137 5.08 6.76 6.81
CA TYR A 137 4.90 5.90 5.64
C TYR A 137 5.72 4.61 5.82
N SER A 138 5.10 3.47 5.64
CA SER A 138 5.76 2.15 5.67
C SER A 138 5.46 1.38 4.40
N VAL A 139 6.51 0.88 3.76
CA VAL A 139 6.41 0.14 2.51
C VAL A 139 7.24 -1.14 2.61
N THR A 140 6.74 -2.23 2.00
CA THR A 140 7.51 -3.46 1.80
C THR A 140 7.81 -3.66 0.32
N LEU A 141 9.01 -4.17 0.06
CA LEU A 141 9.51 -4.49 -1.28
C LEU A 141 10.21 -5.85 -1.25
N TRP A 142 10.32 -6.50 -2.38
CA TRP A 142 11.16 -7.68 -2.52
C TRP A 142 12.64 -7.27 -2.51
N ASN A 143 13.49 -8.04 -1.83
CA ASN A 143 14.93 -7.88 -1.96
C ASN A 143 15.40 -8.31 -3.34
N GLY A 144 16.43 -7.65 -3.87
CA GLY A 144 17.08 -8.10 -5.08
C GLY A 144 17.78 -9.44 -4.90
N PRO A 145 18.02 -10.17 -6.00
CA PRO A 145 18.65 -11.51 -5.96
C PRO A 145 20.03 -11.51 -5.32
N GLU A 146 20.74 -10.40 -5.33
CA GLU A 146 22.06 -10.20 -4.68
C GLU A 146 21.98 -10.29 -3.14
N ARG A 147 20.80 -10.21 -2.56
CA ARG A 147 20.52 -10.34 -1.11
C ARG A 147 19.78 -11.62 -0.75
N GLY A 148 19.90 -12.65 -1.58
CA GLY A 148 19.32 -13.97 -1.33
C GLY A 148 17.88 -14.16 -1.80
N GLY A 149 17.29 -13.20 -2.49
CA GLY A 149 15.88 -13.29 -2.95
C GLY A 149 14.86 -13.38 -1.82
N ASP A 150 15.33 -13.38 -0.58
CA ASP A 150 14.49 -13.45 0.60
C ASP A 150 14.04 -12.07 1.03
N LEU A 151 12.78 -11.92 1.12
CA LEU A 151 11.98 -11.01 1.93
C LEU A 151 12.60 -9.68 2.38
N PHE A 152 12.09 -8.61 1.86
CA PHE A 152 11.55 -7.55 2.60
C PHE A 152 12.40 -6.63 3.50
N VAL A 153 12.41 -5.36 3.17
CA VAL A 153 12.83 -4.29 4.09
C VAL A 153 11.65 -3.34 4.30
N PRO A 154 11.14 -3.17 5.54
CA PRO A 154 10.27 -2.04 5.83
C PRO A 154 11.10 -0.75 5.74
N LEU A 155 10.88 0.05 4.71
CA LEU A 155 11.38 1.40 4.62
C LEU A 155 10.51 2.30 5.48
N LEU A 156 10.99 2.64 6.68
CA LEU A 156 10.40 3.68 7.51
C LEU A 156 10.91 5.04 7.07
N CYS A 157 10.07 5.82 6.44
CA CYS A 157 10.36 7.20 6.17
C CYS A 157 9.80 8.07 7.32
N ARG A 158 10.69 8.55 8.20
CA ARG A 158 10.36 9.58 9.18
C ARG A 158 10.75 10.94 8.60
N GLY A 159 9.78 11.83 8.43
CA GLY A 159 10.01 13.25 8.20
C GLY A 159 10.86 13.57 6.96
N TRP A 160 10.22 13.88 5.85
CA TRP A 160 10.89 14.44 4.68
C TRP A 160 11.42 15.85 5.01
N ARG A 161 12.73 15.99 5.10
CA ARG A 161 13.42 17.20 4.64
C ARG A 161 14.02 16.84 3.29
N SER A 162 13.74 17.64 2.27
CA SER A 162 14.13 17.47 0.88
C SER A 162 15.60 17.05 0.69
N ARG A 163 15.89 15.75 0.71
CA ARG A 163 17.12 15.17 0.19
C ARG A 163 16.72 13.93 -0.60
N VAL A 164 16.90 14.05 -1.92
CA VAL A 164 16.81 12.95 -2.87
C VAL A 164 17.58 11.75 -2.31
N LEU A 165 16.89 10.63 -2.10
CA LEU A 165 17.55 9.35 -1.86
C LEU A 165 18.36 8.99 -3.11
N ARG A 166 19.65 9.24 -3.08
CA ARG A 166 20.57 8.61 -4.03
C ARG A 166 20.80 7.19 -3.53
N CYS A 167 20.22 6.22 -4.22
CA CYS A 167 20.67 4.84 -4.10
C CYS A 167 22.13 4.78 -4.56
N ARG A 168 23.05 4.36 -3.70
CA ARG A 168 24.36 3.86 -4.07
C ARG A 168 24.30 2.35 -4.13
#